data_15900da606ff28593f35e7f523bf7322
#
_entry.id   15900da606ff28593f35e7f523bf7322
#
_cell.length_a   1.000
_cell.length_b   1.000
_cell.length_c   1.000
_cell.angle_alpha   90.00
_cell.angle_beta   90.00
_cell.angle_gamma   90.00
#
_symmetry.space_group_name_H-M   'P 1'
#
loop_
_entity.id
_entity.type
_entity.pdbx_description
1 polymer ?
#
loop_
_entity_poly.entity_id
_entity_poly.type
_entity_poly.pdbx_seq_one_letter_code
_entity_poly.pdbx_strand_id
1 'polypeptide(L)'
;MRNVDLPLRIGVGVVVINKNNKIFVAKRLDNKKNWQMPQGGVNNKELFLDAMKRELFEETGIKNIKIVKELDYWLEYNLPENLIGLIWRGKYKGQKQKWFIVKFLGADKDIDLETSTPEFIEWKWVDVDDLTSLVVDFKKHIYEKLTSELKVIIN
;
A
#
# COMPACT_ATOMS: atom_id res chain seq x y z
N MET A 1 -12.06 5.31 26.12
CA MET A 1 -10.68 5.64 25.70
C MET A 1 -10.71 6.78 24.68
N ARG A 2 -9.90 7.77 24.87
CA ARG A 2 -9.78 8.86 23.88
C ARG A 2 -9.07 8.35 22.65
N ASN A 3 -9.40 8.92 21.46
CA ASN A 3 -8.77 8.53 20.21
C ASN A 3 -7.24 8.66 20.24
N VAL A 4 -6.72 9.67 20.94
CA VAL A 4 -5.26 9.89 21.08
C VAL A 4 -4.55 8.77 21.83
N ASP A 5 -5.28 8.00 22.63
CA ASP A 5 -4.71 6.91 23.42
C ASP A 5 -4.66 5.58 22.67
N LEU A 6 -5.23 5.53 21.47
CA LEU A 6 -5.21 4.32 20.66
C LEU A 6 -3.84 4.15 20.00
N PRO A 7 -3.38 2.89 19.83
CA PRO A 7 -2.11 2.64 19.14
C PRO A 7 -2.23 2.78 17.63
N LEU A 8 -1.09 2.80 16.96
CA LEU A 8 -1.01 2.67 15.51
C LEU A 8 -0.93 1.18 15.14
N ARG A 9 -1.68 0.78 14.12
CA ARG A 9 -1.60 -0.56 13.56
C ARG A 9 -0.27 -0.73 12.83
N ILE A 10 0.40 -1.87 13.02
CA ILE A 10 1.64 -2.17 12.29
C ILE A 10 1.28 -2.77 10.94
N GLY A 11 1.85 -2.22 9.89
CA GLY A 11 1.57 -2.70 8.54
C GLY A 11 2.75 -2.59 7.60
N VAL A 12 2.51 -2.99 6.37
CA VAL A 12 3.45 -2.92 5.25
C VAL A 12 2.76 -2.29 4.06
N GLY A 13 3.56 -1.68 3.18
CA GLY A 13 3.11 -1.21 1.89
C GLY A 13 4.14 -1.57 0.84
N VAL A 14 3.72 -1.59 -0.42
CA VAL A 14 4.62 -1.95 -1.50
C VAL A 14 4.35 -1.10 -2.74
N VAL A 15 5.45 -0.58 -3.31
CA VAL A 15 5.44 0.11 -4.59
C VAL A 15 5.89 -0.91 -5.63
N VAL A 16 5.02 -1.20 -6.61
CA VAL A 16 5.33 -2.15 -7.68
C VAL A 16 5.58 -1.37 -8.96
N ILE A 17 6.80 -1.51 -9.50
CA ILE A 17 7.26 -0.80 -10.71
C ILE A 17 7.34 -1.79 -11.86
N ASN A 18 6.74 -1.46 -13.01
CA ASN A 18 6.85 -2.30 -14.19
C ASN A 18 8.08 -1.93 -15.04
N LYS A 19 8.29 -2.65 -16.13
CA LYS A 19 9.43 -2.44 -17.04
C LYS A 19 9.44 -1.06 -17.71
N ASN A 20 8.31 -0.36 -17.72
CA ASN A 20 8.19 0.98 -18.29
C ASN A 20 8.26 2.07 -17.22
N ASN A 21 8.70 1.72 -16.02
CA ASN A 21 8.81 2.62 -14.87
C ASN A 21 7.48 3.22 -14.42
N LYS A 22 6.38 2.50 -14.67
CA LYS A 22 5.05 2.88 -14.21
C LYS A 22 4.76 2.16 -12.90
N ILE A 23 3.85 2.74 -12.11
CA ILE A 23 3.54 2.30 -10.77
C ILE A 23 2.15 1.67 -10.73
N PHE A 24 2.03 0.51 -10.07
CA PHE A 24 0.76 -0.17 -9.87
C PHE A 24 -0.10 0.57 -8.86
N VAL A 25 -1.34 0.88 -9.23
CA VAL A 25 -2.35 1.35 -8.29
C VAL A 25 -3.65 0.61 -8.55
N ALA A 26 -4.45 0.47 -7.51
CA ALA A 26 -5.74 -0.21 -7.59
C ALA A 26 -6.83 0.59 -6.90
N LYS A 27 -8.03 0.50 -7.45
CA LYS A 27 -9.19 1.22 -6.94
C LYS A 27 -9.88 0.36 -5.88
N ARG A 28 -10.13 0.96 -4.72
CA ARG A 28 -10.74 0.26 -3.60
C ARG A 28 -12.19 -0.13 -3.88
N LEU A 29 -12.56 -1.33 -3.43
CA LEU A 29 -13.94 -1.83 -3.51
C LEU A 29 -14.88 -0.99 -2.63
N ASP A 30 -14.43 -0.59 -1.45
CA ASP A 30 -15.23 0.13 -0.46
C ASP A 30 -15.26 1.65 -0.66
N ASN A 31 -14.36 2.18 -1.49
CA ASN A 31 -14.33 3.61 -1.82
C ASN A 31 -13.83 3.79 -3.24
N LYS A 32 -14.75 3.82 -4.19
CA LYS A 32 -14.47 3.79 -5.63
C LYS A 32 -13.84 5.08 -6.17
N LYS A 33 -13.64 6.10 -5.34
CA LYS A 33 -12.99 7.34 -5.74
C LYS A 33 -11.49 7.31 -5.48
N ASN A 34 -11.03 6.38 -4.65
CA ASN A 34 -9.63 6.35 -4.22
C ASN A 34 -8.87 5.20 -4.85
N TRP A 35 -7.70 5.54 -5.36
CA TRP A 35 -6.71 4.61 -5.85
C TRP A 35 -5.59 4.52 -4.83
N GLN A 36 -5.01 3.36 -4.67
CA GLN A 36 -3.89 3.19 -3.73
C GLN A 36 -2.93 2.10 -4.19
N MET A 37 -1.73 2.17 -3.67
CA MET A 37 -0.77 1.08 -3.78
C MET A 37 -1.12 -0.01 -2.76
N PRO A 38 -0.76 -1.28 -3.01
CA PRO A 38 -1.08 -2.37 -2.09
C PRO A 38 -0.46 -2.15 -0.71
N GLN A 39 -1.23 -2.48 0.31
CA GLN A 39 -0.80 -2.40 1.70
C GLN A 39 -1.62 -3.36 2.55
N GLY A 40 -1.11 -3.70 3.72
CA GLY A 40 -1.85 -4.56 4.62
C GLY A 40 -1.17 -4.70 5.97
N GLY A 41 -1.74 -5.53 6.84
CA GLY A 41 -1.23 -5.74 8.18
C GLY A 41 -0.14 -6.80 8.26
N VAL A 42 0.53 -6.83 9.40
CA VAL A 42 1.56 -7.83 9.71
C VAL A 42 1.00 -8.76 10.78
N ASN A 43 1.06 -10.06 10.52
CA ASN A 43 0.61 -11.06 11.49
C ASN A 43 1.62 -11.21 12.63
N ASN A 44 1.17 -11.75 13.75
CA ASN A 44 2.04 -11.96 14.91
C ASN A 44 3.26 -12.79 14.50
N LYS A 45 4.47 -12.30 14.81
CA LYS A 45 5.75 -12.94 14.50
C LYS A 45 6.09 -13.06 13.01
N GLU A 46 5.29 -12.47 12.14
CA GLU A 46 5.58 -12.45 10.71
C GLU A 46 6.67 -11.42 10.42
N LEU A 47 7.61 -11.77 9.54
CA LEU A 47 8.63 -10.81 9.06
C LEU A 47 7.96 -9.81 8.10
N PHE A 48 8.43 -8.57 8.09
CA PHE A 48 7.86 -7.54 7.23
C PHE A 48 7.94 -7.92 5.74
N LEU A 49 9.05 -8.51 5.31
CA LEU A 49 9.19 -8.97 3.92
C LEU A 49 8.13 -10.02 3.57
N ASP A 50 7.89 -10.96 4.46
CA ASP A 50 6.89 -12.01 4.25
C ASP A 50 5.47 -11.43 4.24
N ALA A 51 5.20 -10.47 5.13
CA ALA A 51 3.91 -9.77 5.16
C ALA A 51 3.66 -9.02 3.86
N MET A 52 4.68 -8.33 3.34
CA MET A 52 4.56 -7.60 2.08
C MET A 52 4.24 -8.56 0.93
N LYS A 53 4.96 -9.67 0.82
CA LYS A 53 4.73 -10.64 -0.25
C LYS A 53 3.35 -11.28 -0.13
N ARG A 54 2.92 -11.60 1.08
CA ARG A 54 1.61 -12.20 1.34
C ARG A 54 0.48 -11.24 0.98
N GLU A 55 0.54 -9.99 1.47
CA GLU A 55 -0.49 -8.99 1.21
C GLU A 55 -0.57 -8.66 -0.29
N LEU A 56 0.59 -8.51 -0.94
CA LEU A 56 0.62 -8.23 -2.37
C LEU A 56 -0.06 -9.36 -3.16
N PHE A 57 0.26 -10.60 -2.84
CA PHE A 57 -0.33 -11.76 -3.52
C PHE A 57 -1.83 -11.88 -3.22
N GLU A 58 -2.21 -11.74 -1.96
CA GLU A 58 -3.63 -11.84 -1.55
C GLU A 58 -4.50 -10.78 -2.23
N GLU A 59 -3.96 -9.57 -2.41
CA GLU A 59 -4.72 -8.46 -2.97
C GLU A 59 -4.72 -8.41 -4.49
N THR A 60 -3.64 -8.85 -5.14
CA THR A 60 -3.42 -8.60 -6.57
C THR A 60 -2.99 -9.82 -7.38
N GLY A 61 -2.65 -10.93 -6.74
CA GLY A 61 -2.10 -12.10 -7.43
C GLY A 61 -0.64 -11.95 -7.84
N ILE A 62 -0.01 -10.80 -7.58
CA ILE A 62 1.39 -10.55 -7.97
C ILE A 62 2.32 -11.32 -7.04
N LYS A 63 3.21 -12.12 -7.59
CA LYS A 63 4.23 -12.86 -6.83
C LYS A 63 5.63 -12.82 -7.46
N ASN A 64 5.73 -12.56 -8.76
CA ASN A 64 7.01 -12.55 -9.47
C ASN A 64 7.62 -11.16 -9.42
N ILE A 65 8.40 -10.91 -8.37
CA ILE A 65 8.95 -9.59 -8.09
C ILE A 65 10.43 -9.68 -7.70
N LYS A 66 11.13 -8.55 -7.86
CA LYS A 66 12.49 -8.36 -7.38
C LYS A 66 12.50 -7.20 -6.41
N ILE A 67 13.03 -7.40 -5.20
CA ILE A 67 13.12 -6.33 -4.20
C ILE A 67 14.20 -5.34 -4.66
N VAL A 68 13.81 -4.07 -4.78
CA VAL A 68 14.74 -2.99 -5.12
C VAL A 68 15.22 -2.30 -3.85
N LYS A 69 14.30 -2.02 -2.93
CA LYS A 69 14.63 -1.31 -1.70
C LYS A 69 13.59 -1.59 -0.62
N GLU A 70 14.05 -1.74 0.61
CA GLU A 70 13.23 -1.68 1.80
C GLU A 70 13.56 -0.36 2.48
N LEU A 71 12.56 0.48 2.73
CA LEU A 71 12.80 1.76 3.41
C LEU A 71 13.16 1.47 4.87
N ASP A 72 14.19 2.16 5.37
CA ASP A 72 14.72 1.96 6.70
C ASP A 72 14.05 2.86 7.76
N TYR A 73 12.91 3.46 7.40
CA TYR A 73 12.13 4.29 8.31
C TYR A 73 10.65 3.99 8.15
N TRP A 74 9.89 4.30 9.20
CA TRP A 74 8.44 4.12 9.21
C TRP A 74 7.75 5.28 8.51
N LEU A 75 6.68 4.98 7.77
CA LEU A 75 5.75 5.98 7.29
C LEU A 75 4.42 5.74 7.98
N GLU A 76 3.81 6.80 8.51
CA GLU A 76 2.61 6.63 9.31
C GLU A 76 1.55 7.67 8.98
N TYR A 77 0.29 7.30 9.21
CA TYR A 77 -0.84 8.21 9.06
C TYR A 77 -1.84 7.98 10.19
N ASN A 78 -2.59 9.04 10.50
CA ASN A 78 -3.70 8.97 11.43
C ASN A 78 -5.00 8.94 10.63
N LEU A 79 -5.98 8.17 11.12
CA LEU A 79 -7.32 8.19 10.55
C LEU A 79 -8.01 9.50 10.89
N PRO A 80 -8.86 10.03 9.99
CA PRO A 80 -9.80 11.08 10.36
C PRO A 80 -10.69 10.60 11.51
N GLU A 81 -11.10 11.49 12.40
CA GLU A 81 -11.90 11.13 13.56
C GLU A 81 -13.16 10.33 13.22
N ASN A 82 -13.82 10.66 12.10
CA ASN A 82 -15.03 9.98 11.66
C ASN A 82 -14.79 8.52 11.24
N LEU A 83 -13.54 8.11 11.00
CA LEU A 83 -13.20 6.73 10.65
C LEU A 83 -12.68 5.93 11.83
N ILE A 84 -12.19 6.60 12.88
CA ILE A 84 -11.78 5.92 14.10
C ILE A 84 -13.02 5.27 14.73
N GLY A 85 -12.94 3.97 15.01
CA GLY A 85 -14.08 3.22 15.52
C GLY A 85 -14.87 2.49 14.45
N LEU A 86 -14.76 2.88 13.18
CA LEU A 86 -15.47 2.21 12.08
C LEU A 86 -14.62 1.14 11.40
N ILE A 87 -13.30 1.31 11.39
CA ILE A 87 -12.41 0.33 10.77
C ILE A 87 -11.51 -0.30 11.82
N TRP A 88 -10.96 -1.48 11.54
CA TRP A 88 -10.11 -2.25 12.44
C TRP A 88 -10.77 -2.46 13.82
N ARG A 89 -12.10 -2.56 13.86
CA ARG A 89 -12.88 -2.77 15.10
C ARG A 89 -12.65 -1.66 16.14
N GLY A 90 -12.28 -0.46 15.71
CA GLY A 90 -12.04 0.67 16.60
C GLY A 90 -10.77 0.55 17.44
N LYS A 91 -9.85 -0.35 17.12
CA LYS A 91 -8.66 -0.63 17.94
C LYS A 91 -7.50 0.31 17.70
N TYR A 92 -7.49 1.04 16.59
CA TYR A 92 -6.32 1.82 16.17
C TYR A 92 -6.73 3.23 15.74
N LYS A 93 -5.82 4.19 15.94
CA LYS A 93 -6.01 5.57 15.48
C LYS A 93 -5.40 5.84 14.10
N GLY A 94 -4.69 4.87 13.56
CA GLY A 94 -4.00 4.97 12.27
C GLY A 94 -3.10 3.78 12.08
N GLN A 95 -2.12 3.93 11.19
CA GLN A 95 -1.22 2.85 10.85
C GLN A 95 0.20 3.38 10.67
N LYS A 96 1.20 2.62 11.10
CA LYS A 96 2.60 2.85 10.72
C LYS A 96 3.09 1.67 9.91
N GLN A 97 3.79 1.97 8.81
CA GLN A 97 4.07 0.98 7.78
C GLN A 97 5.54 0.96 7.40
N LYS A 98 6.04 -0.24 7.15
CA LYS A 98 7.29 -0.47 6.44
C LYS A 98 6.97 -0.59 4.96
N TRP A 99 7.63 0.22 4.13
CA TRP A 99 7.40 0.24 2.69
C TRP A 99 8.55 -0.42 1.95
N PHE A 100 8.18 -1.16 0.90
CA PHE A 100 9.10 -1.84 0.00
C PHE A 100 8.90 -1.29 -1.41
N ILE A 101 9.98 -1.25 -2.19
CA ILE A 101 9.93 -0.92 -3.60
C ILE A 101 10.40 -2.15 -4.35
N VAL A 102 9.57 -2.65 -5.27
CA VAL A 102 9.84 -3.89 -6.00
C VAL A 102 9.61 -3.68 -7.48
N LYS A 103 10.34 -4.45 -8.30
CA LYS A 103 10.10 -4.53 -9.74
C LYS A 103 9.23 -5.73 -10.04
N PHE A 104 8.22 -5.52 -10.88
CA PHE A 104 7.36 -6.58 -11.37
C PHE A 104 8.07 -7.32 -12.51
N LEU A 105 8.27 -8.62 -12.34
CA LEU A 105 8.94 -9.48 -13.34
C LEU A 105 7.95 -10.31 -14.13
N GLY A 106 6.67 -10.25 -13.83
CA GLY A 106 5.62 -10.97 -14.51
C GLY A 106 4.99 -10.18 -15.64
N ALA A 107 3.84 -10.64 -16.10
CA ALA A 107 3.04 -9.97 -17.12
C ALA A 107 1.71 -9.51 -16.53
N ASP A 108 1.07 -8.53 -17.21
CA ASP A 108 -0.21 -7.99 -16.74
C ASP A 108 -1.29 -9.07 -16.57
N LYS A 109 -1.26 -10.13 -17.38
CA LYS A 109 -2.19 -11.27 -17.27
C LYS A 109 -2.09 -12.01 -15.94
N ASP A 110 -0.98 -11.83 -15.21
CA ASP A 110 -0.78 -12.48 -13.93
C ASP A 110 -1.49 -11.74 -12.79
N ILE A 111 -1.94 -10.50 -13.04
CA ILE A 111 -2.62 -9.68 -12.05
C ILE A 111 -4.08 -10.11 -11.99
N ASP A 112 -4.53 -10.49 -10.78
CA ASP A 112 -5.89 -10.98 -10.55
C ASP A 112 -6.42 -10.39 -9.26
N LEU A 113 -7.42 -9.53 -9.37
CA LEU A 113 -8.06 -8.90 -8.22
C LEU A 113 -9.20 -9.74 -7.63
N GLU A 114 -9.63 -10.80 -8.33
CA GLU A 114 -10.67 -11.71 -7.87
C GLU A 114 -10.11 -12.75 -6.92
N THR A 115 -9.69 -12.30 -5.77
CA THR A 115 -9.11 -13.13 -4.72
C THR A 115 -10.19 -13.62 -3.76
N SER A 116 -9.82 -14.44 -2.78
CA SER A 116 -10.79 -14.97 -1.80
C SER A 116 -11.40 -13.86 -0.93
N THR A 117 -10.67 -12.75 -0.74
CA THR A 117 -11.15 -11.58 0.02
C THR A 117 -10.84 -10.33 -0.80
N PRO A 118 -11.67 -10.00 -1.81
CA PRO A 118 -11.37 -8.88 -2.70
C PRO A 118 -11.30 -7.53 -1.97
N GLU A 119 -10.24 -6.77 -2.24
CA GLU A 119 -10.04 -5.42 -1.72
C GLU A 119 -10.21 -4.38 -2.82
N PHE A 120 -9.97 -4.77 -4.06
CA PHE A 120 -9.93 -3.86 -5.21
C PHE A 120 -10.86 -4.33 -6.32
N ILE A 121 -11.34 -3.37 -7.13
CA ILE A 121 -12.23 -3.65 -8.27
C ILE A 121 -11.58 -3.37 -9.61
N GLU A 122 -10.49 -2.61 -9.64
CA GLU A 122 -9.84 -2.18 -10.88
C GLU A 122 -8.37 -1.84 -10.57
N TRP A 123 -7.48 -2.03 -11.56
CA TRP A 123 -6.07 -1.66 -11.41
C TRP A 123 -5.59 -0.97 -12.67
N LYS A 124 -4.47 -0.24 -12.54
CA LYS A 124 -3.79 0.39 -13.68
C LYS A 124 -2.34 0.71 -13.33
N TRP A 125 -1.56 0.99 -14.36
CA TRP A 125 -0.20 1.53 -14.22
C TRP A 125 -0.27 3.04 -14.40
N VAL A 126 0.40 3.79 -13.53
CA VAL A 126 0.40 5.25 -13.60
C VAL A 126 1.82 5.79 -13.50
N ASP A 127 2.00 7.06 -13.90
CA ASP A 127 3.27 7.75 -13.71
C ASP A 127 3.49 8.05 -12.23
N VAL A 128 4.77 8.13 -11.83
CA VAL A 128 5.13 8.48 -10.46
C VAL A 128 4.46 9.79 -10.03
N ASP A 129 4.42 10.77 -10.91
CA ASP A 129 3.86 12.10 -10.61
C ASP A 129 2.35 12.08 -10.36
N ASP A 130 1.65 11.01 -10.74
CA ASP A 130 0.21 10.90 -10.54
C ASP A 130 -0.18 10.36 -9.16
N LEU A 131 0.76 9.78 -8.42
CA LEU A 131 0.46 9.06 -7.18
C LEU A 131 -0.24 9.90 -6.13
N THR A 132 0.25 11.12 -5.89
CA THR A 132 -0.28 11.97 -4.81
C THR A 132 -1.69 12.47 -5.09
N SER A 133 -2.08 12.60 -6.36
CA SER A 133 -3.42 13.05 -6.71
C SER A 133 -4.47 11.94 -6.66
N LEU A 134 -4.04 10.69 -6.62
CA LEU A 134 -4.94 9.53 -6.68
C LEU A 134 -5.35 9.01 -5.30
N VAL A 135 -4.52 9.23 -4.30
CA VAL A 135 -4.72 8.67 -2.95
C VAL A 135 -5.61 9.55 -2.09
N VAL A 136 -6.27 8.95 -1.12
CA VAL A 136 -7.06 9.68 -0.12
C VAL A 136 -6.18 10.66 0.68
N ASP A 137 -6.75 11.83 1.03
CA ASP A 137 -6.00 12.94 1.62
C ASP A 137 -5.17 12.59 2.85
N PHE A 138 -5.68 11.77 3.76
CA PHE A 138 -4.96 11.46 4.99
C PHE A 138 -3.74 10.55 4.79
N LYS A 139 -3.55 10.00 3.58
CA LYS A 139 -2.37 9.22 3.20
C LYS A 139 -1.44 9.99 2.27
N LYS A 140 -1.82 11.19 1.86
CA LYS A 140 -1.11 11.95 0.82
C LYS A 140 0.36 12.19 1.14
N HIS A 141 0.66 12.52 2.40
CA HIS A 141 2.05 12.76 2.82
C HIS A 141 2.95 11.52 2.67
N ILE A 142 2.38 10.33 2.84
CA ILE A 142 3.11 9.07 2.60
C ILE A 142 3.45 8.95 1.12
N TYR A 143 2.49 9.20 0.25
CA TYR A 143 2.69 9.09 -1.20
C TYR A 143 3.64 10.16 -1.72
N GLU A 144 3.66 11.36 -1.12
CA GLU A 144 4.65 12.39 -1.44
C GLU A 144 6.07 11.90 -1.11
N LYS A 145 6.25 11.27 0.05
CA LYS A 145 7.55 10.73 0.44
C LYS A 145 8.00 9.59 -0.48
N LEU A 146 7.08 8.70 -0.83
CA LEU A 146 7.36 7.59 -1.75
C LEU A 146 7.69 8.11 -3.15
N THR A 147 7.01 9.15 -3.61
CA THR A 147 7.31 9.79 -4.90
C THR A 147 8.75 10.30 -4.92
N SER A 148 9.20 10.93 -3.84
CA SER A 148 10.59 11.40 -3.73
C SER A 148 11.59 10.26 -3.82
N GLU A 149 11.31 9.15 -3.12
CA GLU A 149 12.17 7.96 -3.18
C GLU A 149 12.21 7.36 -4.59
N LEU A 150 11.06 7.31 -5.26
CA LEU A 150 10.95 6.73 -6.60
C LEU A 150 11.69 7.56 -7.65
N LYS A 151 11.68 8.88 -7.53
CA LYS A 151 12.39 9.74 -8.47
C LYS A 151 13.89 9.52 -8.45
N VAL A 152 14.45 9.14 -7.31
CA VAL A 152 15.86 8.79 -7.20
C VAL A 152 16.14 7.44 -7.89
N ILE A 153 15.24 6.48 -7.75
CA ILE A 153 15.41 5.12 -8.27
C ILE A 153 15.18 5.05 -9.79
N ILE A 154 14.14 5.74 -10.26
CA ILE A 154 13.72 5.67 -11.66
C ILE A 154 14.61 6.51 -12.58
N ASN A 155 15.15 7.59 -12.08
CA ASN A 155 16.08 8.43 -12.86
C ASN A 155 17.52 7.84 -12.87
#